data_c3cb391dbe4ae344e95ac8c7cfa92dab
#
_entry.id   c3cb391dbe4ae344e95ac8c7cfa92dab
#
_cell.length_a   1.000
_cell.length_b   1.000
_cell.length_c   1.000
_cell.angle_alpha   90.00
_cell.angle_beta   90.00
_cell.angle_gamma   90.00
#
_symmetry.space_group_name_H-M   'P 1'
#
loop_
_entity.id
_entity.type
_entity.pdbx_description
1 polymer ?
#
loop_
_entity_poly.entity_id
_entity_poly.type
_entity_poly.pdbx_seq_one_letter_code
_entity_poly.pdbx_strand_id
1 'polypeptide(L)'
;MATLKTDCRFFRGTVPCGPHKKHQVHCVDEAGRPCSHYDRIGKEILIIKLGAIGDVIRTTPLLRKLKDVHPDSRIWWLTLTPEILPKLVDEPMAFTLPSILYLQSRPFDLLLNLDKDREACALAEQIDAKEKKGFRLDKGIVVPATAESEQKYLTGIFDDISKANTKSYPVEIFEMCGFQFNGEQYVLDAPEPPKTPWTLSGKKRVVGLNTGCGARWTSRLWADKNWTALARALKRKGYEVVLLGGEQEHAKNTKIARAAKVKYFGHSSLQMFMSLVDRCDLVVIAVTLAMHVTIGLGKKIVLLNNIFNKHEFELYGLGEIVEPSKPCRCFFKPTCVNPGYRCMEHLSVEHVLSACVRVRKP
;
A
#
# COMPACT_ATOMS: atom_id res chain seq x y z
N MET A 1 1.44 47.13 4.45
CA MET A 1 1.75 45.73 4.78
C MET A 1 2.22 45.05 3.51
N ALA A 2 3.28 44.23 3.58
CA ALA A 2 3.69 43.44 2.41
C ALA A 2 2.53 42.53 1.97
N THR A 3 2.20 42.53 0.68
CA THR A 3 1.12 41.69 0.15
C THR A 3 1.61 40.25 0.07
N LEU A 4 1.06 39.37 0.91
CA LEU A 4 1.41 37.96 0.95
C LEU A 4 0.50 37.15 0.05
N LYS A 5 1.04 36.14 -0.63
CA LYS A 5 0.28 35.15 -1.41
C LYS A 5 0.12 33.88 -0.57
N THR A 6 -0.86 33.90 0.35
CA THR A 6 -1.14 32.78 1.27
C THR A 6 -1.69 31.55 0.58
N ASP A 7 -2.20 31.70 -0.65
CA ASP A 7 -2.68 30.66 -1.54
C ASP A 7 -1.56 30.02 -2.41
N CYS A 8 -0.29 30.40 -2.19
CA CYS A 8 0.84 29.82 -2.89
C CYS A 8 1.30 28.51 -2.24
N ARG A 9 1.55 27.47 -3.07
CA ARG A 9 2.04 26.15 -2.62
C ARG A 9 3.31 26.23 -1.78
N PHE A 10 4.20 27.18 -2.08
CA PHE A 10 5.46 27.39 -1.35
C PHE A 10 5.31 28.19 -0.08
N PHE A 11 4.19 28.89 0.14
CA PHE A 11 4.01 29.74 1.31
C PHE A 11 3.60 28.93 2.54
N ARG A 12 4.42 28.96 3.59
CA ARG A 12 4.17 28.24 4.85
C ARG A 12 3.69 29.14 5.99
N GLY A 13 4.00 30.43 5.93
CA GLY A 13 3.68 31.41 6.97
C GLY A 13 4.60 31.37 8.20
N THR A 14 5.26 30.24 8.45
CA THR A 14 6.12 30.02 9.63
C THR A 14 7.61 30.17 9.34
N VAL A 15 8.02 29.98 8.11
CA VAL A 15 9.41 30.06 7.65
C VAL A 15 9.48 30.67 6.26
N PRO A 16 10.63 31.24 5.83
CA PRO A 16 10.82 31.69 4.46
C PRO A 16 10.61 30.54 3.47
N CYS A 17 9.88 30.79 2.39
CA CYS A 17 9.64 29.79 1.35
C CYS A 17 10.92 29.43 0.58
N GLY A 18 10.93 28.26 -0.09
CA GLY A 18 12.07 27.79 -0.88
C GLY A 18 12.53 28.79 -1.96
N PRO A 19 11.62 29.33 -2.80
CA PRO A 19 11.95 30.38 -3.75
C PRO A 19 12.60 31.62 -3.12
N HIS A 20 12.10 32.09 -1.97
CA HIS A 20 12.74 33.20 -1.28
C HIS A 20 14.16 32.86 -0.82
N LYS A 21 14.36 31.69 -0.18
CA LYS A 21 15.69 31.27 0.28
C LYS A 21 16.70 31.15 -0.86
N LYS A 22 16.26 30.70 -2.03
CA LYS A 22 17.14 30.44 -3.17
C LYS A 22 17.39 31.69 -4.04
N HIS A 23 16.37 32.53 -4.22
CA HIS A 23 16.36 33.62 -5.21
C HIS A 23 16.09 34.98 -4.61
N GLN A 24 15.91 35.09 -3.28
CA GLN A 24 15.64 36.38 -2.55
C GLN A 24 14.36 37.08 -3.03
N VAL A 25 13.43 36.37 -3.67
CA VAL A 25 12.17 36.93 -4.18
C VAL A 25 11.13 37.06 -3.06
N HIS A 26 10.31 38.09 -3.10
CA HIS A 26 9.13 38.27 -2.26
C HIS A 26 7.88 37.77 -2.96
N CYS A 27 6.77 37.52 -2.22
CA CYS A 27 5.51 37.04 -2.78
C CYS A 27 4.95 37.95 -3.88
N VAL A 28 5.23 39.26 -3.80
CA VAL A 28 4.82 40.29 -4.73
C VAL A 28 6.00 41.23 -4.95
N ASP A 29 6.24 41.66 -6.19
CA ASP A 29 7.24 42.67 -6.50
C ASP A 29 6.75 44.09 -6.20
N GLU A 30 7.61 45.12 -6.43
CA GLU A 30 7.28 46.51 -6.21
C GLU A 30 6.13 47.02 -7.09
N ALA A 31 5.90 46.40 -8.24
CA ALA A 31 4.80 46.69 -9.15
C ALA A 31 3.51 45.94 -8.83
N GLY A 32 3.46 45.17 -7.73
CA GLY A 32 2.28 44.40 -7.30
C GLY A 32 2.08 43.08 -8.03
N ARG A 33 3.05 42.63 -8.86
CA ARG A 33 2.96 41.38 -9.61
C ARG A 33 3.40 40.21 -8.72
N PRO A 34 2.74 39.03 -8.84
CA PRO A 34 3.18 37.82 -8.14
C PRO A 34 4.62 37.44 -8.51
N CYS A 35 5.35 36.82 -7.57
CA CYS A 35 6.69 36.32 -7.86
C CYS A 35 6.67 35.26 -8.99
N SER A 36 7.79 35.15 -9.72
CA SER A 36 7.92 34.21 -10.86
C SER A 36 7.74 32.73 -10.50
N HIS A 37 7.77 32.39 -9.20
CA HIS A 37 7.54 31.05 -8.69
C HIS A 37 6.16 30.88 -8.01
N TYR A 38 5.24 31.86 -8.20
CA TYR A 38 3.91 31.75 -7.62
C TYR A 38 3.16 30.57 -8.24
N ASP A 39 2.82 29.60 -7.39
CA ASP A 39 2.07 28.39 -7.74
C ASP A 39 0.81 28.36 -6.88
N ARG A 40 -0.31 28.73 -7.49
CA ARG A 40 -1.61 28.85 -6.79
C ARG A 40 -2.17 27.47 -6.50
N ILE A 41 -2.61 27.26 -5.27
CA ILE A 41 -3.36 26.07 -4.87
C ILE A 41 -4.79 26.23 -5.35
N GLY A 42 -5.26 25.27 -6.16
CA GLY A 42 -6.64 25.23 -6.63
C GLY A 42 -7.60 24.63 -5.62
N LYS A 43 -7.27 23.44 -5.10
CA LYS A 43 -8.06 22.74 -4.07
C LYS A 43 -7.20 22.19 -2.94
N GLU A 44 -7.73 22.24 -1.72
CA GLU A 44 -7.18 21.57 -0.54
C GLU A 44 -7.91 20.25 -0.33
N ILE A 45 -7.21 19.13 -0.48
CA ILE A 45 -7.79 17.78 -0.36
C ILE A 45 -7.13 17.04 0.79
N LEU A 46 -7.92 16.55 1.74
CA LEU A 46 -7.44 15.72 2.83
C LEU A 46 -7.85 14.26 2.63
N ILE A 47 -6.87 13.37 2.68
CA ILE A 47 -7.09 11.93 2.74
C ILE A 47 -6.76 11.46 4.17
N ILE A 48 -7.67 10.73 4.79
CA ILE A 48 -7.46 10.00 6.05
C ILE A 48 -7.45 8.52 5.73
N LYS A 49 -6.28 7.89 5.83
CA LYS A 49 -6.09 6.43 5.75
C LYS A 49 -4.96 6.06 6.70
N LEU A 50 -5.34 5.63 7.91
CA LEU A 50 -4.41 5.44 9.02
C LEU A 50 -3.55 4.19 8.86
N GLY A 51 -4.14 3.07 8.50
CA GLY A 51 -3.43 1.79 8.39
C GLY A 51 -4.29 0.71 7.70
N ALA A 52 -3.83 -0.55 7.60
CA ALA A 52 -2.42 -0.95 7.75
C ALA A 52 -1.55 -0.43 6.59
N ILE A 53 -0.21 -0.50 6.70
CA ILE A 53 0.70 0.03 5.66
C ILE A 53 0.36 -0.50 4.26
N GLY A 54 0.00 -1.78 4.13
CA GLY A 54 -0.42 -2.36 2.86
C GLY A 54 -1.70 -1.70 2.31
N ASP A 55 -2.64 -1.34 3.18
CA ASP A 55 -3.87 -0.65 2.80
C ASP A 55 -3.60 0.81 2.38
N VAL A 56 -2.63 1.46 3.01
CA VAL A 56 -2.15 2.78 2.56
C VAL A 56 -1.60 2.68 1.14
N ILE A 57 -0.70 1.72 0.87
CA ILE A 57 -0.09 1.53 -0.47
C ILE A 57 -1.18 1.23 -1.52
N ARG A 58 -2.11 0.30 -1.27
CA ARG A 58 -3.15 -0.06 -2.26
C ARG A 58 -4.20 1.01 -2.48
N THR A 59 -4.18 2.08 -1.67
CA THR A 59 -5.06 3.25 -1.83
C THR A 59 -4.41 4.34 -2.71
N THR A 60 -3.09 4.28 -2.92
CA THR A 60 -2.34 5.29 -3.68
C THR A 60 -2.77 5.49 -5.15
N PRO A 61 -3.41 4.55 -5.87
CA PRO A 61 -3.97 4.82 -7.19
C PRO A 61 -4.86 6.07 -7.24
N LEU A 62 -5.57 6.33 -6.14
CA LEU A 62 -6.46 7.50 -6.01
C LEU A 62 -5.71 8.83 -6.20
N LEU A 63 -4.42 8.90 -5.86
CA LEU A 63 -3.61 10.10 -6.07
C LEU A 63 -3.51 10.49 -7.56
N ARG A 64 -3.39 9.50 -8.46
CA ARG A 64 -3.36 9.73 -9.91
C ARG A 64 -4.67 10.37 -10.36
N LYS A 65 -5.79 9.79 -9.92
CA LYS A 65 -7.12 10.30 -10.25
C LYS A 65 -7.36 11.71 -9.70
N LEU A 66 -6.95 11.97 -8.45
CA LEU A 66 -7.08 13.28 -7.84
C LEU A 66 -6.26 14.35 -8.58
N LYS A 67 -5.02 14.02 -8.98
CA LYS A 67 -4.18 14.96 -9.76
C LYS A 67 -4.66 15.13 -11.20
N ASP A 68 -5.29 14.12 -11.78
CA ASP A 68 -5.92 14.22 -13.12
C ASP A 68 -7.14 15.15 -13.09
N VAL A 69 -8.04 14.97 -12.11
CA VAL A 69 -9.28 15.77 -11.99
C VAL A 69 -9.01 17.15 -11.38
N HIS A 70 -8.00 17.27 -10.51
CA HIS A 70 -7.64 18.48 -9.78
C HIS A 70 -6.13 18.71 -9.85
N PRO A 71 -5.56 19.09 -11.01
CA PRO A 71 -4.11 19.20 -11.20
C PRO A 71 -3.44 20.17 -10.24
N ASP A 72 -4.10 21.28 -9.91
CA ASP A 72 -3.59 22.32 -9.01
C ASP A 72 -3.88 22.04 -7.53
N SER A 73 -4.37 20.83 -7.18
CA SER A 73 -4.69 20.50 -5.79
C SER A 73 -3.42 20.38 -4.94
N ARG A 74 -3.57 20.69 -3.66
CA ARG A 74 -2.64 20.29 -2.60
C ARG A 74 -3.27 19.12 -1.83
N ILE A 75 -2.58 17.98 -1.83
CA ILE A 75 -3.05 16.74 -1.20
C ILE A 75 -2.35 16.55 0.15
N TRP A 76 -3.15 16.50 1.19
CA TRP A 76 -2.79 16.15 2.55
C TRP A 76 -3.15 14.67 2.77
N TRP A 77 -2.27 13.93 3.42
CA TRP A 77 -2.58 12.54 3.77
C TRP A 77 -2.18 12.23 5.20
N LEU A 78 -3.17 11.94 6.04
CA LEU A 78 -2.98 11.55 7.43
C LEU A 78 -2.92 10.03 7.53
N THR A 79 -1.83 9.50 8.11
CA THR A 79 -1.58 8.07 8.28
C THR A 79 -0.72 7.77 9.51
N LEU A 80 -0.68 6.50 9.95
CA LEU A 80 0.25 6.04 10.99
C LEU A 80 1.70 5.91 10.48
N THR A 81 1.91 5.84 9.17
CA THR A 81 3.21 5.57 8.53
C THR A 81 3.47 6.51 7.35
N PRO A 82 3.68 7.82 7.61
CA PRO A 82 3.83 8.82 6.56
C PRO A 82 5.05 8.58 5.65
N GLU A 83 6.06 7.86 6.14
CA GLU A 83 7.27 7.52 5.38
C GLU A 83 7.04 6.58 4.19
N ILE A 84 5.85 5.98 4.08
CA ILE A 84 5.48 5.14 2.92
C ILE A 84 4.78 5.92 1.83
N LEU A 85 4.35 7.13 2.12
CA LEU A 85 3.63 7.96 1.17
C LEU A 85 4.54 8.44 0.04
N PRO A 86 4.07 8.40 -1.22
CA PRO A 86 4.85 8.86 -2.35
C PRO A 86 4.95 10.39 -2.38
N LYS A 87 5.98 10.91 -3.05
CA LYS A 87 6.20 12.36 -3.26
C LYS A 87 5.04 13.08 -3.95
N LEU A 88 4.10 12.34 -4.52
CA LEU A 88 2.87 12.88 -5.09
C LEU A 88 1.91 13.44 -4.02
N VAL A 89 2.09 13.07 -2.75
CA VAL A 89 1.42 13.67 -1.60
C VAL A 89 2.18 14.93 -1.22
N ASP A 90 1.51 16.07 -1.26
CA ASP A 90 2.15 17.37 -0.96
C ASP A 90 2.45 17.53 0.53
N GLU A 91 1.57 17.03 1.41
CA GLU A 91 1.66 17.16 2.86
C GLU A 91 1.42 15.80 3.55
N PRO A 92 2.44 14.95 3.65
CA PRO A 92 2.36 13.71 4.42
C PRO A 92 2.34 14.02 5.92
N MET A 93 1.36 13.49 6.65
CA MET A 93 1.16 13.76 8.07
C MET A 93 1.05 12.48 8.88
N ALA A 94 1.78 12.41 10.00
CA ALA A 94 1.61 11.37 10.98
C ALA A 94 0.35 11.62 11.83
N PHE A 95 -0.36 10.56 12.22
CA PHE A 95 -1.49 10.64 13.13
C PHE A 95 -1.00 10.93 14.55
N THR A 96 -0.82 12.20 14.86
CA THR A 96 -0.35 12.72 16.15
C THR A 96 -1.22 13.87 16.62
N LEU A 97 -1.21 14.18 17.91
CA LEU A 97 -1.98 15.30 18.44
C LEU A 97 -1.66 16.64 17.74
N PRO A 98 -0.40 17.02 17.50
CA PRO A 98 -0.09 18.25 16.74
C PRO A 98 -0.70 18.26 15.33
N SER A 99 -0.65 17.14 14.61
CA SER A 99 -1.26 17.03 13.29
C SER A 99 -2.77 17.16 13.34
N ILE A 100 -3.42 16.54 14.31
CA ILE A 100 -4.87 16.62 14.50
C ILE A 100 -5.30 18.07 14.77
N LEU A 101 -4.67 18.76 15.73
CA LEU A 101 -4.97 20.15 16.05
C LEU A 101 -4.77 21.07 14.84
N TYR A 102 -3.73 20.82 14.05
CA TYR A 102 -3.46 21.60 12.84
C TYR A 102 -4.54 21.39 11.77
N LEU A 103 -4.94 20.13 11.52
CA LEU A 103 -5.97 19.80 10.54
C LEU A 103 -7.36 20.35 10.94
N GLN A 104 -7.68 20.35 12.23
CA GLN A 104 -8.93 20.94 12.75
C GLN A 104 -9.00 22.47 12.61
N SER A 105 -7.85 23.14 12.51
CA SER A 105 -7.78 24.59 12.43
C SER A 105 -7.86 25.17 11.01
N ARG A 106 -8.10 24.31 9.99
CA ARG A 106 -8.09 24.74 8.58
C ARG A 106 -9.23 24.13 7.77
N PRO A 107 -9.77 24.88 6.78
CA PRO A 107 -10.79 24.35 5.88
C PRO A 107 -10.15 23.50 4.76
N PHE A 108 -10.94 22.54 4.26
CA PHE A 108 -10.67 21.74 3.08
C PHE A 108 -11.78 21.84 2.05
N ASP A 109 -11.46 21.65 0.77
CA ASP A 109 -12.48 21.56 -0.27
C ASP A 109 -13.08 20.15 -0.32
N LEU A 110 -12.23 19.11 -0.07
CA LEU A 110 -12.64 17.72 -0.10
C LEU A 110 -11.93 16.94 1.02
N LEU A 111 -12.68 16.17 1.79
CA LEU A 111 -12.20 15.22 2.77
C LEU A 111 -12.60 13.80 2.35
N LEU A 112 -11.62 12.91 2.22
CA LEU A 112 -11.78 11.50 1.91
C LEU A 112 -11.35 10.68 3.14
N ASN A 113 -12.29 10.26 3.99
CA ASN A 113 -11.99 9.32 5.07
C ASN A 113 -12.19 7.89 4.59
N LEU A 114 -11.07 7.23 4.28
CA LEU A 114 -11.03 5.89 3.72
C LEU A 114 -10.79 4.81 4.78
N ASP A 115 -10.92 5.17 6.05
CA ASP A 115 -10.73 4.28 7.17
C ASP A 115 -11.97 4.16 8.05
N LYS A 116 -12.21 2.96 8.59
CA LYS A 116 -13.31 2.67 9.52
C LYS A 116 -12.89 2.71 10.98
N ASP A 117 -11.64 3.07 11.27
CA ASP A 117 -11.19 3.26 12.63
C ASP A 117 -11.96 4.42 13.27
N ARG A 118 -12.39 4.24 14.53
CA ARG A 118 -13.23 5.21 15.23
C ARG A 118 -12.59 6.59 15.30
N GLU A 119 -11.29 6.64 15.55
CA GLU A 119 -10.50 7.87 15.59
C GLU A 119 -10.42 8.57 14.25
N ALA A 120 -10.32 7.83 13.15
CA ALA A 120 -10.36 8.39 11.79
C ALA A 120 -11.72 9.02 11.49
N CYS A 121 -12.80 8.29 11.81
CA CYS A 121 -14.17 8.77 11.61
C CYS A 121 -14.50 9.95 12.54
N ALA A 122 -14.04 9.92 13.80
CA ALA A 122 -14.24 11.02 14.75
C ALA A 122 -13.55 12.30 14.28
N LEU A 123 -12.32 12.19 13.79
CA LEU A 123 -11.59 13.32 13.24
C LEU A 123 -12.27 13.87 11.98
N ALA A 124 -12.74 12.98 11.09
CA ALA A 124 -13.45 13.39 9.87
C ALA A 124 -14.71 14.23 10.16
N GLU A 125 -15.42 13.97 11.27
CA GLU A 125 -16.56 14.82 11.70
C GLU A 125 -16.12 16.22 12.11
N GLN A 126 -14.98 16.34 12.78
CA GLN A 126 -14.52 17.60 13.37
C GLN A 126 -13.78 18.52 12.38
N ILE A 127 -13.31 17.99 11.26
CA ILE A 127 -12.63 18.79 10.23
C ILE A 127 -13.66 19.56 9.40
N ASP A 128 -13.40 20.85 9.19
CA ASP A 128 -14.17 21.68 8.25
C ASP A 128 -13.80 21.31 6.81
N ALA A 129 -14.78 20.78 6.06
CA ALA A 129 -14.62 20.44 4.65
C ALA A 129 -15.95 20.65 3.90
N LYS A 130 -15.87 21.24 2.69
CA LYS A 130 -17.05 21.50 1.84
C LYS A 130 -17.74 20.20 1.42
N GLU A 131 -16.96 19.17 1.16
CA GLU A 131 -17.41 17.84 0.76
C GLU A 131 -16.69 16.78 1.57
N LYS A 132 -17.42 15.81 2.13
CA LYS A 132 -16.88 14.68 2.89
C LYS A 132 -17.38 13.38 2.27
N LYS A 133 -16.45 12.45 1.97
CA LYS A 133 -16.75 11.11 1.44
C LYS A 133 -16.06 10.01 2.25
N GLY A 134 -16.54 8.79 2.07
CA GLY A 134 -15.99 7.62 2.74
C GLY A 134 -16.80 7.24 3.97
N PHE A 135 -16.16 7.21 5.13
CA PHE A 135 -16.79 6.80 6.40
C PHE A 135 -16.86 7.97 7.38
N ARG A 136 -17.89 7.96 8.24
CA ARG A 136 -18.11 8.96 9.29
C ARG A 136 -18.62 8.32 10.57
N LEU A 137 -18.72 9.09 11.64
CA LEU A 137 -19.46 8.71 12.84
C LEU A 137 -20.86 9.28 12.83
N ASP A 138 -21.85 8.44 13.16
CA ASP A 138 -23.16 8.87 13.54
C ASP A 138 -23.47 8.30 14.93
N LYS A 139 -23.68 9.18 15.92
CA LYS A 139 -23.92 8.81 17.33
C LYS A 139 -22.90 7.78 17.86
N GLY A 140 -21.61 7.92 17.49
CA GLY A 140 -20.53 7.04 17.91
C GLY A 140 -20.43 5.72 17.14
N ILE A 141 -21.26 5.50 16.11
CA ILE A 141 -21.24 4.32 15.25
C ILE A 141 -20.65 4.72 13.90
N VAL A 142 -19.75 3.89 13.38
CA VAL A 142 -19.19 4.09 12.03
C VAL A 142 -20.23 3.75 10.99
N VAL A 143 -20.48 4.69 10.08
CA VAL A 143 -21.44 4.56 8.98
C VAL A 143 -20.84 5.09 7.67
N PRO A 144 -21.39 4.73 6.49
CA PRO A 144 -21.02 5.39 5.25
C PRO A 144 -21.41 6.88 5.28
N ALA A 145 -20.55 7.73 4.73
CA ALA A 145 -20.81 9.17 4.63
C ALA A 145 -21.77 9.50 3.48
N THR A 146 -21.72 8.69 2.41
CA THR A 146 -22.54 8.85 1.19
C THR A 146 -23.05 7.50 0.70
N ALA A 147 -24.02 7.47 -0.20
CA ALA A 147 -24.55 6.24 -0.79
C ALA A 147 -23.47 5.43 -1.54
N GLU A 148 -22.52 6.11 -2.18
CA GLU A 148 -21.42 5.48 -2.90
C GLU A 148 -20.48 4.69 -1.95
N SER A 149 -20.47 5.05 -0.67
CA SER A 149 -19.64 4.37 0.34
C SER A 149 -20.30 3.11 0.92
N GLU A 150 -21.58 2.88 0.66
CA GLU A 150 -22.36 1.80 1.27
C GLU A 150 -21.82 0.42 0.89
N GLN A 151 -21.54 0.17 -0.38
CA GLN A 151 -21.01 -1.12 -0.83
C GLN A 151 -19.70 -1.46 -0.12
N LYS A 152 -18.77 -0.52 -0.04
CA LYS A 152 -17.48 -0.70 0.68
C LYS A 152 -17.66 -0.87 2.18
N TYR A 153 -18.68 -0.25 2.76
CA TYR A 153 -19.04 -0.46 4.16
C TYR A 153 -19.54 -1.89 4.39
N LEU A 154 -20.51 -2.35 3.57
CA LEU A 154 -21.12 -3.68 3.70
C LEU A 154 -20.11 -4.82 3.48
N THR A 155 -19.21 -4.72 2.50
CA THR A 155 -18.13 -5.72 2.29
C THR A 155 -17.15 -5.78 3.45
N GLY A 156 -17.13 -4.78 4.30
CA GLY A 156 -16.25 -4.76 5.47
C GLY A 156 -16.89 -5.18 6.78
N ILE A 157 -18.21 -5.41 6.82
CA ILE A 157 -18.94 -5.82 8.04
C ILE A 157 -19.67 -7.15 7.88
N PHE A 158 -19.89 -7.63 6.64
CA PHE A 158 -20.56 -8.89 6.36
C PHE A 158 -19.70 -9.80 5.48
N ASP A 159 -19.31 -10.94 6.02
CA ASP A 159 -18.46 -11.93 5.35
C ASP A 159 -19.08 -12.53 4.08
N ASP A 160 -20.40 -12.72 4.05
CA ASP A 160 -21.13 -13.24 2.90
C ASP A 160 -21.13 -12.25 1.74
N ILE A 161 -21.37 -10.97 2.02
CA ILE A 161 -21.29 -9.88 1.03
C ILE A 161 -19.86 -9.74 0.52
N SER A 162 -18.86 -9.80 1.42
CA SER A 162 -17.46 -9.77 1.04
C SER A 162 -17.06 -10.93 0.14
N LYS A 163 -17.53 -12.17 0.41
CA LYS A 163 -17.28 -13.36 -0.43
C LYS A 163 -17.91 -13.26 -1.80
N ALA A 164 -19.12 -12.70 -1.88
CA ALA A 164 -19.86 -12.52 -3.13
C ALA A 164 -19.33 -11.34 -3.99
N ASN A 165 -18.56 -10.44 -3.40
CA ASN A 165 -18.03 -9.28 -4.10
C ASN A 165 -17.05 -9.69 -5.21
N THR A 166 -17.25 -9.15 -6.41
CA THR A 166 -16.38 -9.36 -7.58
C THR A 166 -15.54 -8.14 -7.93
N LYS A 167 -15.72 -7.02 -7.21
CA LYS A 167 -14.95 -5.79 -7.40
C LYS A 167 -13.60 -5.88 -6.68
N SER A 168 -12.57 -5.33 -7.31
CA SER A 168 -11.28 -5.15 -6.64
C SER A 168 -11.32 -4.00 -5.63
N TYR A 169 -10.40 -4.02 -4.68
CA TYR A 169 -10.30 -2.95 -3.67
C TYR A 169 -10.14 -1.55 -4.29
N PRO A 170 -9.30 -1.32 -5.33
CA PRO A 170 -9.25 -0.01 -5.98
C PRO A 170 -10.60 0.42 -6.56
N VAL A 171 -11.35 -0.49 -7.19
CA VAL A 171 -12.69 -0.19 -7.71
C VAL A 171 -13.61 0.32 -6.60
N GLU A 172 -13.70 -0.41 -5.48
CA GLU A 172 -14.55 0.00 -4.35
C GLU A 172 -14.11 1.35 -3.74
N ILE A 173 -12.80 1.61 -3.64
CA ILE A 173 -12.28 2.89 -3.12
C ILE A 173 -12.59 4.04 -4.06
N PHE A 174 -12.44 3.84 -5.37
CA PHE A 174 -12.75 4.88 -6.35
C PHE A 174 -14.26 5.21 -6.36
N GLU A 175 -15.12 4.18 -6.37
CA GLU A 175 -16.57 4.36 -6.27
C GLU A 175 -16.94 5.14 -5.00
N MET A 176 -16.39 4.76 -3.85
CA MET A 176 -16.61 5.44 -2.57
C MET A 176 -16.21 6.92 -2.61
N CYS A 177 -15.23 7.27 -3.42
CA CYS A 177 -14.80 8.66 -3.65
C CYS A 177 -15.58 9.35 -4.79
N GLY A 178 -16.55 8.68 -5.43
CA GLY A 178 -17.31 9.19 -6.56
C GLY A 178 -16.54 9.21 -7.87
N PHE A 179 -15.55 8.33 -8.03
CA PHE A 179 -14.74 8.18 -9.24
C PHE A 179 -14.91 6.81 -9.88
N GLN A 180 -14.65 6.73 -11.18
CA GLN A 180 -14.48 5.47 -11.88
C GLN A 180 -13.02 5.06 -11.88
N PHE A 181 -12.73 3.80 -11.54
CA PHE A 181 -11.40 3.20 -11.66
C PHE A 181 -11.15 2.76 -13.11
N ASN A 182 -10.05 3.22 -13.69
CA ASN A 182 -9.65 2.94 -15.09
C ASN A 182 -8.31 2.19 -15.14
N GLY A 183 -7.95 1.45 -14.08
CA GLY A 183 -6.69 0.72 -14.02
C GLY A 183 -5.52 1.58 -13.53
N GLU A 184 -5.77 2.66 -12.81
CA GLU A 184 -4.74 3.49 -12.19
C GLU A 184 -3.84 2.64 -11.29
N GLN A 185 -2.55 2.59 -11.60
CA GLN A 185 -1.58 1.77 -10.88
C GLN A 185 -1.19 2.40 -9.55
N TYR A 186 -0.73 1.56 -8.62
CA TYR A 186 -0.15 2.03 -7.36
C TYR A 186 0.91 3.10 -7.60
N VAL A 187 0.99 4.05 -6.69
CA VAL A 187 2.06 5.04 -6.63
C VAL A 187 2.93 4.70 -5.44
N LEU A 188 4.12 4.23 -5.71
CA LEU A 188 5.13 3.94 -4.69
C LEU A 188 6.46 4.43 -5.23
N ASP A 189 7.13 5.29 -4.48
CA ASP A 189 8.44 5.78 -4.89
C ASP A 189 9.47 4.65 -4.86
N ALA A 190 10.41 4.69 -5.81
CA ALA A 190 11.54 3.78 -5.78
C ALA A 190 12.31 3.96 -4.47
N PRO A 191 12.65 2.86 -3.77
CA PRO A 191 13.40 2.94 -2.52
C PRO A 191 14.79 3.51 -2.78
N GLU A 192 15.34 4.19 -1.79
CA GLU A 192 16.73 4.64 -1.85
C GLU A 192 17.66 3.42 -1.97
N PRO A 193 18.71 3.51 -2.82
CA PRO A 193 19.68 2.43 -2.94
C PRO A 193 20.40 2.21 -1.60
N PRO A 194 20.61 0.97 -1.18
CA PRO A 194 21.33 0.68 0.07
C PRO A 194 22.78 1.15 -0.02
N LYS A 195 23.34 1.61 1.10
CA LYS A 195 24.76 2.00 1.21
C LYS A 195 25.69 0.87 0.77
N THR A 196 25.36 -0.37 1.13
CA THR A 196 26.03 -1.58 0.67
C THR A 196 25.13 -2.31 -0.32
N PRO A 197 25.50 -2.44 -1.59
CA PRO A 197 24.67 -3.11 -2.59
C PRO A 197 24.40 -4.57 -2.21
N TRP A 198 23.17 -5.03 -2.55
CA TRP A 198 22.83 -6.44 -2.40
C TRP A 198 23.72 -7.29 -3.31
N THR A 199 24.42 -8.26 -2.75
CA THR A 199 25.32 -9.18 -3.50
C THR A 199 24.49 -10.19 -4.30
N LEU A 200 23.78 -9.71 -5.33
CA LEU A 200 22.98 -10.51 -6.26
C LEU A 200 23.71 -10.60 -7.60
N SER A 201 23.59 -11.78 -8.26
CA SER A 201 24.19 -11.99 -9.57
C SER A 201 23.48 -11.11 -10.61
N GLY A 202 24.15 -10.20 -11.27
CA GLY A 202 23.58 -9.42 -12.37
C GLY A 202 23.23 -10.26 -13.62
N LYS A 203 23.55 -11.54 -13.67
CA LYS A 203 23.37 -12.44 -14.82
C LYS A 203 22.13 -13.34 -14.73
N LYS A 204 21.60 -13.56 -13.53
CA LYS A 204 20.44 -14.46 -13.28
C LYS A 204 19.24 -13.66 -12.88
N ARG A 205 18.05 -14.11 -13.29
CA ARG A 205 16.81 -13.57 -12.77
C ARG A 205 16.66 -13.91 -11.29
N VAL A 206 16.25 -12.94 -10.51
CA VAL A 206 16.11 -13.03 -9.05
C VAL A 206 14.67 -13.33 -8.67
N VAL A 207 14.46 -14.40 -7.90
CA VAL A 207 13.15 -14.74 -7.35
C VAL A 207 13.18 -14.53 -5.85
N GLY A 208 12.36 -13.59 -5.36
CA GLY A 208 12.12 -13.36 -3.95
C GLY A 208 11.08 -14.34 -3.40
N LEU A 209 11.36 -14.98 -2.27
CA LEU A 209 10.41 -15.82 -1.55
C LEU A 209 10.08 -15.17 -0.21
N ASN A 210 8.90 -14.55 -0.10
CA ASN A 210 8.44 -13.97 1.16
C ASN A 210 7.68 -15.03 1.96
N THR A 211 8.35 -15.63 2.92
CA THR A 211 7.88 -16.82 3.60
C THR A 211 6.91 -16.54 4.75
N GLY A 212 6.74 -15.28 5.15
CA GLY A 212 5.94 -14.84 6.27
C GLY A 212 4.56 -14.36 5.91
N CYS A 213 3.74 -14.18 6.96
CA CYS A 213 2.43 -13.56 6.86
C CYS A 213 2.08 -12.73 8.11
N GLY A 214 3.08 -12.41 8.95
CA GLY A 214 2.91 -11.80 10.25
C GLY A 214 2.37 -12.78 11.31
N ALA A 215 2.45 -12.40 12.58
CA ALA A 215 2.06 -13.28 13.69
C ALA A 215 0.54 -13.53 13.78
N ARG A 216 -0.28 -12.56 13.33
CA ARG A 216 -1.74 -12.60 13.48
C ARG A 216 -2.43 -13.63 12.59
N TRP A 217 -1.95 -13.84 11.36
CA TRP A 217 -2.69 -14.58 10.32
C TRP A 217 -2.02 -15.90 9.96
N THR A 218 -1.83 -16.78 10.95
CA THR A 218 -1.12 -18.05 10.79
C THR A 218 -1.84 -19.07 9.90
N SER A 219 -3.15 -18.90 9.64
CA SER A 219 -3.93 -19.72 8.69
C SER A 219 -3.41 -19.67 7.25
N ARG A 220 -2.60 -18.65 6.90
CA ARG A 220 -2.00 -18.46 5.56
C ARG A 220 -0.60 -19.06 5.43
N LEU A 221 -0.03 -19.56 6.51
CA LEU A 221 1.34 -20.07 6.48
C LEU A 221 1.46 -21.31 5.61
N TRP A 222 2.32 -21.23 4.60
CA TRP A 222 2.77 -22.38 3.86
C TRP A 222 3.94 -23.04 4.58
N ALA A 223 4.01 -24.39 4.56
CA ALA A 223 4.98 -25.11 5.37
C ALA A 223 6.44 -24.83 4.96
N ASP A 224 7.35 -24.76 5.94
CA ASP A 224 8.78 -24.49 5.71
C ASP A 224 9.44 -25.48 4.76
N LYS A 225 9.01 -26.77 4.82
CA LYS A 225 9.44 -27.81 3.87
C LYS A 225 9.10 -27.46 2.43
N ASN A 226 7.94 -26.85 2.20
CA ASN A 226 7.47 -26.46 0.87
C ASN A 226 8.27 -25.26 0.32
N TRP A 227 8.52 -24.26 1.18
CA TRP A 227 9.40 -23.13 0.83
C TRP A 227 10.83 -23.63 0.47
N THR A 228 11.35 -24.56 1.26
CA THR A 228 12.68 -25.16 1.00
C THR A 228 12.70 -25.91 -0.34
N ALA A 229 11.65 -26.70 -0.61
CA ALA A 229 11.52 -27.45 -1.86
C ALA A 229 11.38 -26.54 -3.08
N LEU A 230 10.55 -25.47 -2.97
CA LEU A 230 10.39 -24.46 -4.02
C LEU A 230 11.72 -23.75 -4.31
N ALA A 231 12.43 -23.31 -3.26
CA ALA A 231 13.73 -22.64 -3.39
C ALA A 231 14.75 -23.51 -4.14
N ARG A 232 14.83 -24.82 -3.81
CA ARG A 232 15.67 -25.78 -4.52
C ARG A 232 15.25 -25.97 -5.98
N ALA A 233 13.95 -26.05 -6.24
CA ALA A 233 13.41 -26.25 -7.59
C ALA A 233 13.69 -25.03 -8.48
N LEU A 234 13.49 -23.81 -7.99
CA LEU A 234 13.81 -22.58 -8.70
C LEU A 234 15.31 -22.47 -9.00
N LYS A 235 16.15 -22.80 -8.01
CA LYS A 235 17.61 -22.80 -8.19
C LYS A 235 18.03 -23.80 -9.30
N ARG A 236 17.47 -25.02 -9.33
CA ARG A 236 17.73 -25.99 -10.41
C ARG A 236 17.31 -25.48 -11.79
N LYS A 237 16.28 -24.61 -11.86
CA LYS A 237 15.84 -23.94 -13.09
C LYS A 237 16.70 -22.73 -13.48
N GLY A 238 17.80 -22.48 -12.76
CA GLY A 238 18.75 -21.41 -13.06
C GLY A 238 18.44 -20.04 -12.45
N TYR A 239 17.38 -19.91 -11.63
CA TYR A 239 17.11 -18.67 -10.91
C TYR A 239 18.08 -18.43 -9.77
N GLU A 240 18.32 -17.16 -9.46
CA GLU A 240 18.86 -16.78 -8.17
C GLU A 240 17.70 -16.58 -7.20
N VAL A 241 17.77 -17.23 -6.05
CA VAL A 241 16.68 -17.20 -5.06
C VAL A 241 17.13 -16.44 -3.83
N VAL A 242 16.31 -15.49 -3.38
CA VAL A 242 16.51 -14.73 -2.15
C VAL A 242 15.28 -14.88 -1.24
N LEU A 243 15.51 -15.12 0.04
CA LEU A 243 14.45 -15.13 1.03
C LEU A 243 14.17 -13.71 1.52
N LEU A 244 12.87 -13.40 1.65
CA LEU A 244 12.34 -12.13 2.12
C LEU A 244 11.56 -12.35 3.42
N GLY A 245 11.53 -11.37 4.30
CA GLY A 245 10.76 -11.42 5.54
C GLY A 245 11.25 -10.40 6.56
N GLY A 246 10.43 -10.17 7.58
CA GLY A 246 10.76 -9.34 8.73
C GLY A 246 11.48 -10.11 9.84
N GLU A 247 11.54 -9.49 11.01
CA GLU A 247 12.16 -10.06 12.21
C GLU A 247 11.52 -11.40 12.62
N GLN A 248 10.19 -11.50 12.51
CA GLN A 248 9.43 -12.71 12.88
C GLN A 248 9.81 -13.93 12.03
N GLU A 249 10.22 -13.71 10.78
CA GLU A 249 10.63 -14.75 9.86
C GLU A 249 12.15 -15.07 9.92
N HIS A 250 12.93 -14.32 10.70
CA HIS A 250 14.38 -14.41 10.69
C HIS A 250 14.91 -15.82 10.95
N ALA A 251 14.49 -16.42 12.06
CA ALA A 251 14.94 -17.77 12.43
C ALA A 251 14.53 -18.83 11.40
N LYS A 252 13.31 -18.76 10.89
CA LYS A 252 12.78 -19.62 9.83
C LYS A 252 13.56 -19.47 8.53
N ASN A 253 13.74 -18.23 8.07
CA ASN A 253 14.44 -17.93 6.83
C ASN A 253 15.92 -18.38 6.88
N THR A 254 16.59 -18.22 8.04
CA THR A 254 17.94 -18.72 8.24
C THR A 254 18.03 -20.23 8.05
N LYS A 255 17.05 -21.00 8.60
CA LYS A 255 16.98 -22.46 8.42
C LYS A 255 16.74 -22.84 6.96
N ILE A 256 15.76 -22.19 6.29
CA ILE A 256 15.45 -22.45 4.88
C ILE A 256 16.62 -22.10 3.97
N ALA A 257 17.26 -20.94 4.18
CA ALA A 257 18.42 -20.50 3.40
C ALA A 257 19.57 -21.52 3.45
N ARG A 258 19.89 -22.00 4.66
CA ARG A 258 20.92 -23.03 4.87
C ARG A 258 20.52 -24.35 4.18
N ALA A 259 19.28 -24.82 4.38
CA ALA A 259 18.78 -26.08 3.83
C ALA A 259 18.70 -26.06 2.30
N ALA A 260 18.28 -24.98 1.68
CA ALA A 260 18.17 -24.84 0.22
C ALA A 260 19.45 -24.30 -0.45
N LYS A 261 20.43 -23.83 0.34
CA LYS A 261 21.64 -23.14 -0.13
C LYS A 261 21.30 -21.95 -1.04
N VAL A 262 20.42 -21.06 -0.54
CA VAL A 262 19.97 -19.83 -1.21
C VAL A 262 20.32 -18.62 -0.36
N LYS A 263 20.19 -17.40 -0.92
CA LYS A 263 20.56 -16.18 -0.23
C LYS A 263 19.47 -15.73 0.78
N TYR A 264 19.95 -15.21 1.89
CA TYR A 264 19.15 -14.48 2.87
C TYR A 264 20.03 -13.41 3.51
N PHE A 265 19.60 -12.16 3.44
CA PHE A 265 20.38 -11.01 3.93
C PHE A 265 19.98 -10.56 5.35
N GLY A 266 19.19 -11.37 6.05
CA GLY A 266 18.64 -10.99 7.35
C GLY A 266 17.34 -10.17 7.22
N HIS A 267 16.81 -9.71 8.36
CA HIS A 267 15.73 -8.74 8.41
C HIS A 267 16.30 -7.31 8.41
N SER A 268 15.52 -6.36 7.96
CA SER A 268 15.96 -4.97 7.79
C SER A 268 14.79 -3.99 7.94
N SER A 269 15.07 -2.68 7.90
CA SER A 269 14.05 -1.65 7.85
C SER A 269 13.14 -1.80 6.61
N LEU A 270 11.97 -1.18 6.63
CA LEU A 270 11.02 -1.22 5.52
C LEU A 270 11.66 -0.72 4.20
N GLN A 271 12.42 0.37 4.24
CA GLN A 271 13.09 0.92 3.06
C GLN A 271 14.13 -0.07 2.48
N MET A 272 14.92 -0.71 3.33
CA MET A 272 15.88 -1.73 2.91
C MET A 272 15.17 -2.98 2.37
N PHE A 273 14.05 -3.38 2.98
CA PHE A 273 13.21 -4.46 2.47
C PHE A 273 12.66 -4.12 1.07
N MET A 274 12.13 -2.91 0.88
CA MET A 274 11.66 -2.44 -0.42
C MET A 274 12.78 -2.44 -1.46
N SER A 275 13.99 -2.00 -1.10
CA SER A 275 15.13 -2.02 -2.00
C SER A 275 15.56 -3.44 -2.41
N LEU A 276 15.37 -4.45 -1.53
CA LEU A 276 15.61 -5.84 -1.87
C LEU A 276 14.52 -6.42 -2.78
N VAL A 277 13.25 -6.07 -2.51
CA VAL A 277 12.12 -6.44 -3.39
C VAL A 277 12.32 -5.83 -4.79
N ASP A 278 12.82 -4.60 -4.87
CA ASP A 278 13.09 -3.93 -6.15
C ASP A 278 14.16 -4.66 -7.00
N ARG A 279 15.05 -5.42 -6.36
CA ARG A 279 16.05 -6.28 -7.05
C ARG A 279 15.46 -7.61 -7.53
N CYS A 280 14.22 -7.94 -7.17
CA CYS A 280 13.56 -9.16 -7.61
C CYS A 280 12.86 -8.96 -8.95
N ASP A 281 12.95 -9.94 -9.85
CA ASP A 281 12.15 -10.00 -11.08
C ASP A 281 10.77 -10.60 -10.83
N LEU A 282 10.68 -11.50 -9.83
CA LEU A 282 9.46 -12.19 -9.43
C LEU A 282 9.46 -12.36 -7.90
N VAL A 283 8.31 -12.19 -7.27
CA VAL A 283 8.14 -12.49 -5.84
C VAL A 283 7.03 -13.52 -5.66
N VAL A 284 7.30 -14.57 -4.89
CA VAL A 284 6.30 -15.54 -4.42
C VAL A 284 5.94 -15.19 -2.98
N ILE A 285 4.66 -14.98 -2.70
CA ILE A 285 4.22 -14.36 -1.46
C ILE A 285 2.76 -14.70 -1.10
N ALA A 286 2.45 -14.74 0.19
CA ALA A 286 1.07 -14.70 0.66
C ALA A 286 0.55 -13.24 0.72
N VAL A 287 -0.76 -13.07 0.97
CA VAL A 287 -1.39 -11.74 1.09
C VAL A 287 -0.82 -10.99 2.31
N THR A 288 0.11 -10.08 2.09
CA THR A 288 0.83 -9.32 3.14
C THR A 288 1.21 -7.93 2.64
N LEU A 289 1.79 -7.09 3.50
CA LEU A 289 2.40 -5.82 3.11
C LEU A 289 3.32 -5.97 1.89
N ALA A 290 4.16 -7.00 1.88
CA ALA A 290 5.12 -7.23 0.80
C ALA A 290 4.45 -7.48 -0.57
N MET A 291 3.19 -7.97 -0.62
CA MET A 291 2.41 -8.03 -1.85
C MET A 291 2.19 -6.63 -2.43
N HIS A 292 1.75 -5.69 -1.59
CA HIS A 292 1.50 -4.32 -2.03
C HIS A 292 2.78 -3.59 -2.45
N VAL A 293 3.89 -3.84 -1.74
CA VAL A 293 5.23 -3.35 -2.14
C VAL A 293 5.62 -3.94 -3.50
N THR A 294 5.44 -5.25 -3.70
CA THR A 294 5.76 -5.94 -4.95
C THR A 294 4.98 -5.36 -6.14
N ILE A 295 3.67 -5.15 -5.97
CA ILE A 295 2.80 -4.55 -6.99
C ILE A 295 3.20 -3.09 -7.24
N GLY A 296 3.41 -2.30 -6.16
CA GLY A 296 3.78 -0.89 -6.25
C GLY A 296 5.11 -0.64 -6.95
N LEU A 297 6.06 -1.57 -6.84
CA LEU A 297 7.35 -1.56 -7.55
C LEU A 297 7.27 -2.19 -8.96
N GLY A 298 6.08 -2.59 -9.42
CA GLY A 298 5.88 -3.17 -10.75
C GLY A 298 6.53 -4.54 -10.96
N LYS A 299 6.81 -5.29 -9.88
CA LYS A 299 7.47 -6.60 -9.98
C LYS A 299 6.46 -7.71 -10.25
N LYS A 300 6.90 -8.75 -10.96
CA LYS A 300 6.05 -9.93 -11.18
C LYS A 300 5.75 -10.63 -9.85
N ILE A 301 4.55 -11.22 -9.75
CA ILE A 301 4.06 -11.80 -8.50
C ILE A 301 3.38 -13.16 -8.72
N VAL A 302 3.64 -14.10 -7.82
CA VAL A 302 2.80 -15.28 -7.60
C VAL A 302 2.22 -15.16 -6.18
N LEU A 303 0.92 -14.91 -6.11
CA LEU A 303 0.21 -14.65 -4.86
C LEU A 303 -0.44 -15.92 -4.33
N LEU A 304 0.01 -16.38 -3.16
CA LEU A 304 -0.61 -17.50 -2.46
C LEU A 304 -1.82 -17.00 -1.66
N ASN A 305 -3.02 -17.42 -2.04
CA ASN A 305 -4.26 -17.05 -1.38
C ASN A 305 -5.00 -18.26 -0.85
N ASN A 306 -5.70 -18.11 0.27
CA ASN A 306 -6.59 -19.14 0.82
C ASN A 306 -7.77 -18.57 1.61
N ILE A 307 -7.61 -17.45 2.33
CA ILE A 307 -8.59 -16.95 3.29
C ILE A 307 -9.26 -15.63 2.87
N PHE A 308 -8.84 -15.05 1.78
CA PHE A 308 -9.38 -13.77 1.29
C PHE A 308 -10.11 -13.96 -0.02
N ASN A 309 -11.03 -13.06 -0.31
CA ASN A 309 -11.66 -13.01 -1.62
C ASN A 309 -10.61 -12.61 -2.67
N LYS A 310 -10.36 -13.49 -3.65
CA LYS A 310 -9.35 -13.23 -4.69
C LYS A 310 -9.64 -12.02 -5.57
N HIS A 311 -10.91 -11.68 -5.74
CA HIS A 311 -11.33 -10.52 -6.53
C HIS A 311 -10.93 -9.19 -5.90
N GLU A 312 -10.64 -9.16 -4.59
CA GLU A 312 -10.14 -7.98 -3.89
C GLU A 312 -8.79 -7.49 -4.43
N PHE A 313 -7.98 -8.39 -5.03
CA PHE A 313 -6.61 -8.09 -5.42
C PHE A 313 -6.51 -7.68 -6.89
N GLU A 314 -6.17 -6.41 -7.13
CA GLU A 314 -5.79 -5.92 -8.45
C GLU A 314 -4.28 -6.19 -8.65
N LEU A 315 -3.95 -7.09 -9.57
CA LEU A 315 -2.57 -7.45 -9.88
C LEU A 315 -2.01 -6.73 -11.12
N TYR A 316 -2.79 -5.94 -11.81
CA TYR A 316 -2.37 -5.17 -12.99
C TYR A 316 -1.66 -6.01 -14.08
N GLY A 317 -2.02 -7.27 -14.22
CA GLY A 317 -1.35 -8.19 -15.15
C GLY A 317 0.09 -8.56 -14.75
N LEU A 318 0.50 -8.25 -13.54
CA LEU A 318 1.85 -8.56 -13.04
C LEU A 318 2.03 -10.03 -12.67
N GLY A 319 0.94 -10.79 -12.49
CA GLY A 319 1.07 -12.18 -12.07
C GLY A 319 -0.24 -12.91 -11.91
N GLU A 320 -0.21 -13.96 -11.10
CA GLU A 320 -1.39 -14.80 -10.87
C GLU A 320 -1.57 -15.17 -9.40
N ILE A 321 -2.81 -15.46 -9.04
CA ILE A 321 -3.19 -15.96 -7.71
C ILE A 321 -3.23 -17.48 -7.77
N VAL A 322 -2.58 -18.15 -6.83
CA VAL A 322 -2.61 -19.59 -6.67
C VAL A 322 -3.30 -19.96 -5.35
N GLU A 323 -4.18 -20.92 -5.40
CA GLU A 323 -5.00 -21.35 -4.26
C GLU A 323 -4.82 -22.85 -4.02
N PRO A 324 -5.01 -23.33 -2.76
CA PRO A 324 -5.01 -24.75 -2.44
C PRO A 324 -6.08 -25.51 -3.25
N SER A 325 -5.79 -26.78 -3.58
CA SER A 325 -6.76 -27.65 -4.28
C SER A 325 -7.96 -28.05 -3.44
N LYS A 326 -7.88 -27.95 -2.11
CA LYS A 326 -9.01 -28.13 -1.21
C LYS A 326 -9.57 -26.78 -0.72
N PRO A 327 -10.90 -26.66 -0.61
CA PRO A 327 -11.52 -25.40 -0.20
C PRO A 327 -11.12 -25.00 1.22
N CYS A 328 -11.05 -23.71 1.48
CA CYS A 328 -10.74 -23.15 2.79
C CYS A 328 -12.01 -22.59 3.45
N ARG A 329 -12.25 -22.95 4.73
CA ARG A 329 -13.33 -22.39 5.55
C ARG A 329 -12.87 -21.24 6.46
N CYS A 330 -11.61 -20.84 6.33
CA CYS A 330 -10.96 -19.85 7.22
C CYS A 330 -11.11 -18.40 6.71
N PHE A 331 -12.20 -18.10 5.99
CA PHE A 331 -12.40 -16.74 5.47
C PHE A 331 -12.26 -15.71 6.60
N PHE A 332 -11.35 -14.77 6.45
CA PHE A 332 -10.96 -13.77 7.45
C PHE A 332 -10.69 -14.31 8.87
N LYS A 333 -10.23 -15.58 8.99
CA LYS A 333 -9.90 -16.17 10.30
C LYS A 333 -8.39 -16.27 10.49
N PRO A 334 -7.85 -15.78 11.61
CA PRO A 334 -6.40 -15.77 11.87
C PRO A 334 -5.82 -17.18 12.04
N THR A 335 -6.62 -18.13 12.54
CA THR A 335 -6.25 -19.53 12.73
C THR A 335 -7.06 -20.46 11.85
N CYS A 336 -6.50 -21.64 11.54
CA CYS A 336 -7.18 -22.63 10.71
C CYS A 336 -8.35 -23.27 11.45
N VAL A 337 -9.54 -23.26 10.82
CA VAL A 337 -10.79 -23.87 11.31
C VAL A 337 -11.31 -24.98 10.42
N ASN A 338 -10.53 -25.44 9.43
CA ASN A 338 -10.92 -26.57 8.61
C ASN A 338 -10.88 -27.86 9.44
N PRO A 339 -11.94 -28.68 9.42
CA PRO A 339 -11.95 -29.95 10.15
C PRO A 339 -11.05 -30.99 9.46
N GLY A 340 -10.12 -31.58 10.21
CA GLY A 340 -9.31 -32.71 9.74
C GLY A 340 -8.22 -32.41 8.70
N TYR A 341 -8.04 -31.13 8.27
CA TYR A 341 -6.97 -30.75 7.33
C TYR A 341 -6.62 -29.28 7.42
N ARG A 342 -5.42 -28.93 6.96
CA ARG A 342 -5.03 -27.53 6.70
C ARG A 342 -4.99 -27.30 5.21
N CYS A 343 -5.77 -26.34 4.70
CA CYS A 343 -5.87 -26.10 3.25
C CYS A 343 -4.51 -25.81 2.60
N MET A 344 -3.63 -25.06 3.26
CA MET A 344 -2.29 -24.73 2.75
C MET A 344 -1.36 -25.94 2.58
N GLU A 345 -1.65 -27.09 3.20
CA GLU A 345 -0.94 -28.36 2.94
C GLU A 345 -1.31 -28.95 1.58
N HIS A 346 -2.45 -28.53 1.02
CA HIS A 346 -2.94 -28.91 -0.31
C HIS A 346 -2.57 -27.89 -1.40
N LEU A 347 -1.70 -26.94 -1.12
CA LEU A 347 -1.02 -26.11 -2.12
C LEU A 347 0.32 -26.76 -2.44
N SER A 348 0.43 -27.44 -3.58
CA SER A 348 1.64 -28.18 -3.93
C SER A 348 2.76 -27.27 -4.40
N VAL A 349 4.00 -27.72 -4.22
CA VAL A 349 5.20 -27.01 -4.69
C VAL A 349 5.21 -26.94 -6.23
N GLU A 350 4.75 -27.98 -6.90
CA GLU A 350 4.65 -28.08 -8.37
C GLU A 350 3.68 -27.02 -8.91
N HIS A 351 2.54 -26.80 -8.23
CA HIS A 351 1.56 -25.79 -8.63
C HIS A 351 2.19 -24.39 -8.57
N VAL A 352 2.82 -24.04 -7.44
CA VAL A 352 3.48 -22.75 -7.26
C VAL A 352 4.66 -22.57 -8.23
N LEU A 353 5.48 -23.61 -8.43
CA LEU A 353 6.59 -23.58 -9.39
C LEU A 353 6.10 -23.37 -10.84
N SER A 354 5.00 -24.03 -11.22
CA SER A 354 4.39 -23.87 -12.53
C SER A 354 3.88 -22.44 -12.74
N ALA A 355 3.27 -21.83 -11.72
CA ALA A 355 2.88 -20.42 -11.72
C ALA A 355 4.11 -19.50 -11.92
N CYS A 356 5.20 -19.73 -11.20
CA CYS A 356 6.44 -18.97 -11.39
C CYS A 356 6.97 -19.03 -12.83
N VAL A 357 6.78 -20.16 -13.51
CA VAL A 357 7.22 -20.32 -14.90
C VAL A 357 6.25 -19.62 -15.88
N ARG A 358 4.93 -19.66 -15.64
CA ARG A 358 3.92 -18.98 -16.48
C ARG A 358 4.06 -17.47 -16.41
N VAL A 359 4.12 -16.91 -15.21
CA VAL A 359 4.24 -15.45 -14.96
C VAL A 359 5.52 -14.86 -15.59
N ARG A 360 6.50 -15.70 -15.88
CA ARG A 360 7.74 -15.32 -16.54
C ARG A 360 7.57 -14.97 -18.02
N LYS A 361 6.60 -15.60 -18.72
CA LYS A 361 6.42 -15.37 -20.16
C LYS A 361 6.00 -13.91 -20.40
N PRO A 362 6.60 -13.20 -21.38
CA PRO A 362 6.19 -11.85 -21.74
C PRO A 362 4.74 -11.80 -22.18
#